data_3f0476a0abf5cf016284a119a256596b
#
_entry.id   3f0476a0abf5cf016284a119a256596b
#
_cell.length_a   1.000
_cell.length_b   1.000
_cell.length_c   1.000
_cell.angle_alpha   90.00
_cell.angle_beta   90.00
_cell.angle_gamma   90.00
#
_symmetry.space_group_name_H-M   'P 1'
#
loop_
_entity.id
_entity.type
_entity.pdbx_description
1 polymer ?
#
loop_
_entity_poly.entity_id
_entity_poly.type
_entity_poly.pdbx_seq_one_letter_code
_entity_poly.pdbx_strand_id
1 'polypeptide(L)'
;MKLCGFDVGLDQPLFLIAGPCVIESMQLQLDVAGRLKEIAGKLGINFIFKSSFDKANRTSGTSFRGPGLEQGLKVLEAVKRQIGVPVLTDVHEYTPMHEVAAVVDVLQTPAFLVRQTDFIKNVCAAGKPVNIKKGQFLSPWDMKPVVDKAKSTGNEQIMVCERGASFGYNNLVSDMRSLSVMRETGCPVVFDATHSVQLPGGQGGSSGGQREFVPVLARAAVAVGVAGVFAETHPDPSKALSDGPNAWPLDRMEALLETLLALDTIAKRSGFPEHGLG
;
A
#
# COMPACT_ATOMS: atom_id res chain seq x y z
N MET A 1 11.06 -8.59 10.13
CA MET A 1 10.30 -9.58 9.31
C MET A 1 10.96 -9.74 7.95
N LYS A 2 11.07 -10.95 7.40
CA LYS A 2 11.50 -11.16 6.00
C LYS A 2 10.35 -10.88 5.04
N LEU A 3 10.62 -10.12 3.97
CA LEU A 3 9.65 -9.77 2.92
C LEU A 3 10.36 -9.81 1.57
N CYS A 4 9.93 -10.70 0.66
CA CYS A 4 10.47 -10.79 -0.71
C CYS A 4 12.01 -10.82 -0.80
N GLY A 5 12.68 -11.42 0.18
CA GLY A 5 14.14 -11.55 0.20
C GLY A 5 14.90 -10.47 0.99
N PHE A 6 14.25 -9.42 1.47
CA PHE A 6 14.84 -8.37 2.30
C PHE A 6 14.18 -8.27 3.68
N ASP A 7 14.87 -7.64 4.63
CA ASP A 7 14.33 -7.40 5.96
C ASP A 7 13.52 -6.10 6.02
N VAL A 8 12.39 -6.14 6.73
CA VAL A 8 11.51 -4.98 6.96
C VAL A 8 11.19 -4.85 8.44
N GLY A 9 11.14 -3.63 8.91
CA GLY A 9 10.88 -3.29 10.31
C GLY A 9 11.19 -1.83 10.56
N LEU A 10 10.94 -1.38 11.77
CA LEU A 10 11.23 -0.02 12.19
C LEU A 10 12.74 0.24 12.28
N ASP A 11 13.53 -0.80 12.49
CA ASP A 11 14.99 -0.83 12.58
C ASP A 11 15.68 -1.08 11.22
N GLN A 12 14.90 -1.30 10.16
CA GLN A 12 15.39 -1.58 8.82
C GLN A 12 15.22 -0.36 7.89
N PRO A 13 16.01 -0.23 6.81
CA PRO A 13 15.80 0.82 5.83
C PRO A 13 14.37 0.87 5.30
N LEU A 14 13.89 2.07 4.98
CA LEU A 14 12.58 2.29 4.36
C LEU A 14 12.45 1.46 3.08
N PHE A 15 11.29 0.82 2.87
CA PHE A 15 10.98 0.17 1.60
C PHE A 15 9.77 0.81 0.91
N LEU A 16 9.65 0.59 -0.40
CA LEU A 16 8.62 1.18 -1.25
C LEU A 16 7.65 0.10 -1.77
N ILE A 17 6.35 0.37 -1.67
CA ILE A 17 5.31 -0.30 -2.45
C ILE A 17 4.74 0.74 -3.41
N ALA A 18 4.90 0.57 -4.73
CA ALA A 18 4.39 1.55 -5.69
C ALA A 18 4.00 0.92 -7.04
N GLY A 19 3.13 1.62 -7.77
CA GLY A 19 2.66 1.27 -9.09
C GLY A 19 1.33 1.92 -9.41
N PRO A 20 0.76 1.69 -10.61
CA PRO A 20 -0.54 2.21 -10.97
C PRO A 20 -1.65 1.64 -10.09
N CYS A 21 -2.67 2.45 -9.79
CA CYS A 21 -3.81 2.06 -8.97
C CYS A 21 -4.45 0.75 -9.46
N VAL A 22 -4.66 0.64 -10.76
CA VAL A 22 -5.28 -0.50 -11.45
C VAL A 22 -4.48 -0.87 -12.68
N ILE A 23 -4.55 -2.13 -13.08
CA ILE A 23 -3.96 -2.59 -14.36
C ILE A 23 -4.78 -2.02 -15.52
N GLU A 24 -4.17 -1.14 -16.31
CA GLU A 24 -4.79 -0.51 -17.49
C GLU A 24 -4.37 -1.20 -18.78
N SER A 25 -3.08 -1.50 -18.93
CA SER A 25 -2.53 -2.28 -20.04
C SER A 25 -1.22 -2.97 -19.65
N MET A 26 -0.85 -4.02 -20.36
CA MET A 26 0.43 -4.70 -20.17
C MET A 26 1.62 -3.73 -20.30
N GLN A 27 1.63 -2.93 -21.37
CA GLN A 27 2.75 -2.02 -21.65
C GLN A 27 2.91 -0.98 -20.56
N LEU A 28 1.82 -0.32 -20.12
CA LEU A 28 1.88 0.66 -19.04
C LEU A 28 2.48 0.06 -17.75
N GLN A 29 2.07 -1.17 -17.41
CA GLN A 29 2.56 -1.82 -16.19
C GLN A 29 4.06 -2.11 -16.29
N LEU A 30 4.54 -2.60 -17.43
CA LEU A 30 5.95 -2.88 -17.66
C LEU A 30 6.79 -1.60 -17.62
N ASP A 31 6.34 -0.53 -18.29
CA ASP A 31 7.06 0.75 -18.34
C ASP A 31 7.17 1.38 -16.94
N VAL A 32 6.05 1.41 -16.19
CA VAL A 32 6.05 1.96 -14.83
C VAL A 32 6.90 1.11 -13.89
N ALA A 33 6.78 -0.21 -13.94
CA ALA A 33 7.58 -1.10 -13.11
C ALA A 33 9.08 -0.99 -13.42
N GLY A 34 9.45 -0.90 -14.70
CA GLY A 34 10.82 -0.67 -15.15
C GLY A 34 11.39 0.64 -14.62
N ARG A 35 10.63 1.74 -14.77
CA ARG A 35 11.07 3.05 -14.27
C ARG A 35 11.20 3.08 -12.73
N LEU A 36 10.26 2.49 -12.01
CA LEU A 36 10.35 2.38 -10.55
C LEU A 36 11.53 1.54 -10.10
N LYS A 37 11.84 0.45 -10.81
CA LYS A 37 13.03 -0.37 -10.53
C LYS A 37 14.33 0.41 -10.73
N GLU A 38 14.44 1.21 -11.79
CA GLU A 38 15.59 2.07 -12.02
C GLU A 38 15.78 3.06 -10.88
N ILE A 39 14.72 3.77 -10.49
CA ILE A 39 14.74 4.73 -9.37
C ILE A 39 15.14 4.01 -8.07
N ALA A 40 14.50 2.87 -7.78
CA ALA A 40 14.76 2.10 -6.57
C ALA A 40 16.23 1.61 -6.53
N GLY A 41 16.76 1.12 -7.64
CA GLY A 41 18.16 0.70 -7.77
C GLY A 41 19.15 1.85 -7.57
N LYS A 42 18.88 3.01 -8.16
CA LYS A 42 19.69 4.23 -7.98
C LYS A 42 19.75 4.70 -6.52
N LEU A 43 18.62 4.62 -5.82
CA LEU A 43 18.48 5.10 -4.44
C LEU A 43 18.79 4.02 -3.38
N GLY A 44 19.00 2.78 -3.79
CA GLY A 44 19.24 1.67 -2.86
C GLY A 44 18.04 1.30 -2.00
N ILE A 45 16.80 1.59 -2.45
CA ILE A 45 15.57 1.28 -1.74
C ILE A 45 14.98 -0.05 -2.21
N ASN A 46 14.56 -0.91 -1.27
CA ASN A 46 13.82 -2.11 -1.61
C ASN A 46 12.43 -1.76 -2.14
N PHE A 47 12.02 -2.43 -3.20
CA PHE A 47 10.81 -2.07 -3.96
C PHE A 47 9.94 -3.27 -4.25
N ILE A 48 8.61 -3.10 -4.09
CA ILE A 48 7.57 -4.04 -4.47
C ILE A 48 6.62 -3.32 -5.42
N PHE A 49 6.45 -3.87 -6.63
CA PHE A 49 5.49 -3.32 -7.60
C PHE A 49 4.06 -3.66 -7.19
N LYS A 50 3.16 -2.67 -7.22
CA LYS A 50 1.74 -2.85 -6.89
C LYS A 50 0.85 -2.44 -8.06
N SER A 51 -0.08 -3.31 -8.42
CA SER A 51 -1.25 -2.92 -9.21
C SER A 51 -2.42 -3.87 -8.97
N SER A 52 -3.66 -3.38 -9.10
CA SER A 52 -4.86 -4.17 -8.85
C SER A 52 -5.44 -4.73 -10.14
N PHE A 53 -5.82 -6.00 -10.16
CA PHE A 53 -6.53 -6.62 -11.28
C PHE A 53 -8.03 -6.28 -11.28
N ASP A 54 -8.57 -5.90 -10.13
CA ASP A 54 -9.97 -5.47 -9.97
C ASP A 54 -10.07 -4.38 -8.90
N LYS A 55 -10.97 -3.45 -9.09
CA LYS A 55 -11.43 -2.43 -8.14
C LYS A 55 -12.88 -2.70 -7.76
N ALA A 56 -13.10 -3.65 -6.84
CA ALA A 56 -14.43 -4.15 -6.49
C ALA A 56 -15.32 -3.11 -5.76
N ASN A 57 -14.73 -2.05 -5.19
CA ASN A 57 -15.40 -1.06 -4.35
C ASN A 57 -15.63 0.30 -5.03
N ARG A 58 -15.86 0.32 -6.34
CA ARG A 58 -16.13 1.56 -7.07
C ARG A 58 -17.41 2.26 -6.60
N THR A 59 -17.39 3.59 -6.57
CA THR A 59 -18.56 4.42 -6.26
C THR A 59 -19.65 4.25 -7.32
N SER A 60 -19.29 4.20 -8.62
CA SER A 60 -20.24 3.95 -9.71
C SER A 60 -20.06 2.53 -10.25
N GLY A 61 -21.18 1.84 -10.49
CA GLY A 61 -21.19 0.51 -11.10
C GLY A 61 -20.69 0.46 -12.56
N THR A 62 -20.58 1.62 -13.22
CA THR A 62 -20.09 1.76 -14.62
C THR A 62 -18.61 2.15 -14.68
N SER A 63 -17.95 2.44 -13.56
CA SER A 63 -16.53 2.80 -13.54
C SER A 63 -15.65 1.63 -13.97
N PHE A 64 -14.52 1.95 -14.60
CA PHE A 64 -13.51 0.94 -14.97
C PHE A 64 -13.01 0.21 -13.71
N ARG A 65 -13.09 -1.11 -13.73
CA ARG A 65 -12.70 -1.96 -12.60
C ARG A 65 -11.33 -2.62 -12.76
N GLY A 66 -10.82 -2.69 -13.95
CA GLY A 66 -9.61 -3.43 -14.29
C GLY A 66 -9.89 -4.54 -15.31
N PRO A 67 -8.85 -5.30 -15.71
CA PRO A 67 -8.96 -6.35 -16.73
C PRO A 67 -9.58 -7.66 -16.19
N GLY A 68 -9.86 -7.75 -14.89
CA GLY A 68 -10.29 -8.98 -14.23
C GLY A 68 -9.13 -9.90 -13.85
N LEU A 69 -9.48 -11.01 -13.18
CA LEU A 69 -8.51 -11.90 -12.53
C LEU A 69 -7.51 -12.49 -13.53
N GLU A 70 -7.98 -13.23 -14.52
CA GLU A 70 -7.13 -14.01 -15.43
C GLU A 70 -6.12 -13.12 -16.17
N GLN A 71 -6.63 -12.05 -16.79
CA GLN A 71 -5.78 -11.13 -17.54
C GLN A 71 -4.85 -10.33 -16.61
N GLY A 72 -5.36 -9.95 -15.42
CA GLY A 72 -4.57 -9.24 -14.43
C GLY A 72 -3.42 -10.06 -13.89
N LEU A 73 -3.62 -11.34 -13.60
CA LEU A 73 -2.54 -12.23 -13.16
C LEU A 73 -1.47 -12.44 -14.25
N LYS A 74 -1.86 -12.55 -15.52
CA LYS A 74 -0.90 -12.61 -16.66
C LYS A 74 -0.03 -11.35 -16.72
N VAL A 75 -0.60 -10.18 -16.46
CA VAL A 75 0.14 -8.92 -16.45
C VAL A 75 1.11 -8.87 -15.26
N LEU A 76 0.66 -9.23 -14.06
CA LEU A 76 1.53 -9.25 -12.87
C LEU A 76 2.67 -10.27 -13.01
N GLU A 77 2.40 -11.43 -13.58
CA GLU A 77 3.42 -12.43 -13.89
C GLU A 77 4.44 -11.90 -14.90
N ALA A 78 3.98 -11.17 -15.93
CA ALA A 78 4.87 -10.55 -16.91
C ALA A 78 5.78 -9.50 -16.26
N VAL A 79 5.25 -8.64 -15.39
CA VAL A 79 6.06 -7.68 -14.62
C VAL A 79 7.10 -8.41 -13.78
N LYS A 80 6.70 -9.43 -13.03
CA LYS A 80 7.59 -10.23 -12.20
C LYS A 80 8.72 -10.86 -13.00
N ARG A 81 8.43 -11.48 -14.15
CA ARG A 81 9.40 -12.17 -14.98
C ARG A 81 10.31 -11.25 -15.78
N GLN A 82 9.74 -10.20 -16.40
CA GLN A 82 10.48 -9.36 -17.35
C GLN A 82 11.23 -8.24 -16.63
N ILE A 83 10.61 -7.65 -15.61
CA ILE A 83 11.25 -6.57 -14.83
C ILE A 83 12.06 -7.15 -13.67
N GLY A 84 11.67 -8.32 -13.13
CA GLY A 84 12.41 -8.98 -12.05
C GLY A 84 12.23 -8.26 -10.70
N VAL A 85 11.00 -7.83 -10.39
CA VAL A 85 10.61 -7.23 -9.12
C VAL A 85 9.50 -8.04 -8.46
N PRO A 86 9.41 -8.10 -7.12
CA PRO A 86 8.27 -8.70 -6.47
C PRO A 86 6.99 -7.89 -6.75
N VAL A 87 5.85 -8.60 -6.80
CA VAL A 87 4.56 -8.00 -7.14
C VAL A 87 3.52 -8.18 -6.03
N LEU A 88 2.70 -7.15 -5.84
CA LEU A 88 1.61 -7.09 -4.88
C LEU A 88 0.29 -6.75 -5.61
N THR A 89 -0.80 -7.37 -5.20
CA THR A 89 -2.14 -7.02 -5.68
C THR A 89 -3.19 -7.05 -4.55
N ASP A 90 -4.27 -6.27 -4.73
CA ASP A 90 -5.44 -6.36 -3.86
C ASP A 90 -6.22 -7.64 -4.13
N VAL A 91 -6.77 -8.24 -3.07
CA VAL A 91 -7.69 -9.37 -3.13
C VAL A 91 -9.03 -9.00 -2.50
N HIS A 92 -10.12 -9.66 -2.92
CA HIS A 92 -11.48 -9.35 -2.51
C HIS A 92 -12.20 -10.59 -2.00
N GLU A 93 -13.45 -10.44 -1.59
CA GLU A 93 -14.23 -11.48 -0.92
C GLU A 93 -14.33 -12.79 -1.70
N TYR A 94 -14.53 -12.71 -3.03
CA TYR A 94 -14.67 -13.89 -3.89
C TYR A 94 -13.40 -14.22 -4.71
N THR A 95 -12.25 -13.64 -4.32
CA THR A 95 -10.99 -13.92 -5.00
C THR A 95 -10.54 -15.36 -4.72
N PRO A 96 -10.19 -16.16 -5.75
CA PRO A 96 -9.60 -17.48 -5.55
C PRO A 96 -8.14 -17.32 -5.06
N MET A 97 -7.96 -17.31 -3.74
CA MET A 97 -6.69 -16.94 -3.09
C MET A 97 -5.51 -17.80 -3.55
N HIS A 98 -5.73 -19.10 -3.80
CA HIS A 98 -4.68 -20.01 -4.25
C HIS A 98 -4.14 -19.65 -5.65
N GLU A 99 -5.00 -19.21 -6.56
CA GLU A 99 -4.60 -18.79 -7.91
C GLU A 99 -3.78 -17.49 -7.85
N VAL A 100 -4.24 -16.51 -7.07
CA VAL A 100 -3.52 -15.25 -6.90
C VAL A 100 -2.18 -15.47 -6.19
N ALA A 101 -2.16 -16.24 -5.10
CA ALA A 101 -0.96 -16.56 -4.34
C ALA A 101 0.09 -17.35 -5.16
N ALA A 102 -0.32 -18.09 -6.19
CA ALA A 102 0.61 -18.77 -7.09
C ALA A 102 1.44 -17.78 -7.95
N VAL A 103 0.90 -16.59 -8.22
CA VAL A 103 1.53 -15.58 -9.08
C VAL A 103 2.23 -14.49 -8.27
N VAL A 104 1.52 -13.89 -7.30
CA VAL A 104 2.02 -12.71 -6.59
C VAL A 104 2.88 -13.07 -5.37
N ASP A 105 3.70 -12.14 -4.95
CA ASP A 105 4.60 -12.28 -3.80
C ASP A 105 3.97 -11.76 -2.52
N VAL A 106 3.07 -10.77 -2.61
CA VAL A 106 2.39 -10.16 -1.48
C VAL A 106 0.91 -9.98 -1.80
N LEU A 107 0.05 -10.33 -0.86
CA LEU A 107 -1.39 -10.07 -0.92
C LEU A 107 -1.73 -8.77 -0.17
N GLN A 108 -2.73 -8.03 -0.63
CA GLN A 108 -3.21 -6.85 0.07
C GLN A 108 -4.71 -6.93 0.33
N THR A 109 -5.12 -6.65 1.57
CA THR A 109 -6.53 -6.54 1.90
C THR A 109 -7.00 -5.09 1.76
N PRO A 110 -8.12 -4.83 1.08
CA PRO A 110 -8.66 -3.47 0.97
C PRO A 110 -9.23 -3.00 2.31
N ALA A 111 -9.21 -1.68 2.52
CA ALA A 111 -9.60 -1.06 3.78
C ALA A 111 -11.03 -1.39 4.21
N PHE A 112 -11.98 -1.49 3.29
CA PHE A 112 -13.39 -1.76 3.62
C PHE A 112 -13.63 -3.17 4.17
N LEU A 113 -12.78 -4.15 3.84
CA LEU A 113 -12.94 -5.54 4.26
C LEU A 113 -12.12 -5.91 5.51
N VAL A 114 -11.43 -4.96 6.11
CA VAL A 114 -10.51 -5.19 7.25
C VAL A 114 -11.17 -5.83 8.48
N ARG A 115 -12.47 -5.60 8.70
CA ARG A 115 -13.22 -6.17 9.83
C ARG A 115 -13.81 -7.55 9.55
N GLN A 116 -13.84 -8.01 8.29
CA GLN A 116 -14.41 -9.30 7.91
C GLN A 116 -13.50 -10.45 8.34
N THR A 117 -13.90 -11.14 9.42
CA THR A 117 -13.05 -12.16 10.07
C THR A 117 -12.65 -13.27 9.11
N ASP A 118 -13.62 -13.86 8.40
CA ASP A 118 -13.37 -14.98 7.51
C ASP A 118 -12.54 -14.56 6.29
N PHE A 119 -12.77 -13.35 5.77
CA PHE A 119 -11.95 -12.78 4.69
C PHE A 119 -10.48 -12.62 5.12
N ILE A 120 -10.21 -11.97 6.26
CA ILE A 120 -8.84 -11.78 6.76
C ILE A 120 -8.15 -13.13 6.98
N LYS A 121 -8.83 -14.09 7.60
CA LYS A 121 -8.27 -15.43 7.82
C LYS A 121 -7.99 -16.17 6.51
N ASN A 122 -8.92 -16.09 5.54
CA ASN A 122 -8.74 -16.72 4.24
C ASN A 122 -7.53 -16.14 3.47
N VAL A 123 -7.37 -14.82 3.45
CA VAL A 123 -6.21 -14.17 2.82
C VAL A 123 -4.91 -14.58 3.49
N CYS A 124 -4.86 -14.57 4.82
CA CYS A 124 -3.64 -14.89 5.56
C CYS A 124 -3.29 -16.39 5.49
N ALA A 125 -4.28 -17.27 5.38
CA ALA A 125 -4.07 -18.72 5.21
C ALA A 125 -3.46 -19.09 3.84
N ALA A 126 -3.43 -18.17 2.87
CA ALA A 126 -2.80 -18.41 1.57
C ALA A 126 -1.26 -18.53 1.62
N GLY A 127 -0.64 -18.32 2.80
CA GLY A 127 0.80 -18.54 3.02
C GLY A 127 1.73 -17.51 2.35
N LYS A 128 1.21 -16.34 2.00
CA LYS A 128 2.00 -15.20 1.47
C LYS A 128 2.06 -14.08 2.50
N PRO A 129 3.08 -13.19 2.43
CA PRO A 129 3.04 -11.92 3.15
C PRO A 129 1.76 -11.15 2.83
N VAL A 130 1.18 -10.51 3.84
CA VAL A 130 -0.08 -9.76 3.69
C VAL A 130 0.09 -8.32 4.17
N ASN A 131 -0.27 -7.36 3.32
CA ASN A 131 -0.40 -5.95 3.71
C ASN A 131 -1.87 -5.64 4.02
N ILE A 132 -2.20 -5.42 5.30
CA ILE A 132 -3.56 -5.16 5.76
C ILE A 132 -3.79 -3.66 5.84
N LYS A 133 -4.60 -3.11 4.94
CA LYS A 133 -4.99 -1.70 4.99
C LYS A 133 -5.99 -1.44 6.11
N LYS A 134 -5.68 -0.48 6.99
CA LYS A 134 -6.61 -0.03 8.02
C LYS A 134 -7.84 0.61 7.37
N GLY A 135 -9.02 0.24 7.85
CA GLY A 135 -10.27 0.89 7.43
C GLY A 135 -10.35 2.34 7.87
N GLN A 136 -10.93 3.21 7.04
CA GLN A 136 -11.15 4.62 7.36
C GLN A 136 -12.04 4.82 8.59
N PHE A 137 -12.84 3.80 8.91
CA PHE A 137 -13.77 3.76 10.05
C PHE A 137 -13.17 3.13 11.31
N LEU A 138 -11.92 2.66 11.27
CA LEU A 138 -11.23 2.05 12.41
C LEU A 138 -10.36 3.06 13.16
N SER A 139 -10.36 2.94 14.47
CA SER A 139 -9.28 3.49 15.28
C SER A 139 -7.98 2.68 15.08
N PRO A 140 -6.80 3.26 15.34
CA PRO A 140 -5.54 2.51 15.19
C PRO A 140 -5.43 1.33 16.18
N TRP A 141 -6.03 1.41 17.36
CA TRP A 141 -6.08 0.31 18.36
C TRP A 141 -6.86 -0.91 17.86
N ASP A 142 -7.88 -0.69 17.01
CA ASP A 142 -8.66 -1.78 16.40
C ASP A 142 -7.84 -2.66 15.44
N MET A 143 -6.64 -2.24 15.07
CA MET A 143 -5.76 -3.06 14.24
C MET A 143 -5.15 -4.23 15.02
N LYS A 144 -5.01 -4.13 16.34
CA LYS A 144 -4.49 -5.27 17.15
C LYS A 144 -5.36 -6.52 17.00
N PRO A 145 -6.69 -6.50 17.24
CA PRO A 145 -7.53 -7.68 17.01
C PRO A 145 -7.58 -8.13 15.55
N VAL A 146 -7.37 -7.25 14.57
CA VAL A 146 -7.26 -7.66 13.16
C VAL A 146 -5.98 -8.48 12.94
N VAL A 147 -4.85 -8.02 13.48
CA VAL A 147 -3.57 -8.74 13.41
C VAL A 147 -3.66 -10.08 14.15
N ASP A 148 -4.32 -10.13 15.30
CA ASP A 148 -4.50 -11.39 16.05
C ASP A 148 -5.28 -12.43 15.22
N LYS A 149 -6.33 -12.01 14.50
CA LYS A 149 -7.05 -12.87 13.55
C LYS A 149 -6.15 -13.33 12.41
N ALA A 150 -5.35 -12.44 11.85
CA ALA A 150 -4.42 -12.76 10.78
C ALA A 150 -3.40 -13.80 11.23
N LYS A 151 -2.75 -13.58 12.37
CA LYS A 151 -1.74 -14.48 12.95
C LYS A 151 -2.32 -15.81 13.43
N SER A 152 -3.62 -15.87 13.78
CA SER A 152 -4.28 -17.12 14.15
C SER A 152 -4.27 -18.19 13.04
N THR A 153 -3.94 -17.82 11.81
CA THR A 153 -3.75 -18.75 10.68
C THR A 153 -2.36 -19.38 10.62
N GLY A 154 -1.44 -18.98 11.51
CA GLY A 154 -0.02 -19.36 11.48
C GLY A 154 0.83 -18.47 10.60
N ASN A 155 0.27 -17.45 9.97
CA ASN A 155 1.03 -16.52 9.12
C ASN A 155 1.59 -15.36 9.96
N GLU A 156 2.90 -15.30 10.12
CA GLU A 156 3.60 -14.22 10.83
C GLU A 156 4.06 -13.08 9.90
N GLN A 157 3.90 -13.21 8.59
CA GLN A 157 4.34 -12.21 7.60
C GLN A 157 3.23 -11.17 7.33
N ILE A 158 2.86 -10.43 8.37
CA ILE A 158 1.79 -9.45 8.35
C ILE A 158 2.37 -8.03 8.44
N MET A 159 1.96 -7.15 7.55
CA MET A 159 2.16 -5.71 7.61
C MET A 159 0.82 -5.01 7.85
N VAL A 160 0.84 -3.86 8.52
CA VAL A 160 -0.33 -3.01 8.74
C VAL A 160 -0.14 -1.67 8.05
N CYS A 161 -1.17 -1.20 7.33
CA CYS A 161 -1.03 -0.02 6.48
C CYS A 161 -2.02 1.08 6.90
N GLU A 162 -1.49 2.23 7.35
CA GLU A 162 -2.27 3.43 7.64
C GLU A 162 -2.61 4.17 6.33
N ARG A 163 -3.83 4.66 6.19
CA ARG A 163 -4.31 5.37 4.99
C ARG A 163 -5.32 6.48 5.27
N GLY A 164 -5.35 6.99 6.49
CA GLY A 164 -6.29 8.01 6.96
C GLY A 164 -7.57 7.43 7.55
N ALA A 165 -8.23 8.24 8.35
CA ALA A 165 -9.51 7.98 8.97
C ALA A 165 -10.56 8.98 8.48
N SER A 166 -11.82 8.56 8.36
CA SER A 166 -12.93 9.45 8.00
C SER A 166 -13.10 10.56 9.03
N PHE A 167 -13.18 11.80 8.56
CA PHE A 167 -13.36 12.96 9.38
C PHE A 167 -14.42 13.88 8.74
N GLY A 168 -15.67 13.73 9.18
CA GLY A 168 -16.80 14.32 8.50
C GLY A 168 -17.14 13.61 7.18
N TYR A 169 -17.84 14.30 6.28
CA TYR A 169 -18.22 13.78 4.98
C TYR A 169 -17.11 14.00 3.94
N ASN A 170 -16.86 12.97 3.12
CA ASN A 170 -15.97 13.03 1.96
C ASN A 170 -14.54 13.54 2.25
N ASN A 171 -14.07 13.38 3.48
CA ASN A 171 -12.75 13.82 3.91
C ASN A 171 -12.04 12.79 4.76
N LEU A 172 -10.70 12.79 4.71
CA LEU A 172 -9.84 11.96 5.52
C LEU A 172 -8.84 12.83 6.29
N VAL A 173 -8.49 12.38 7.49
CA VAL A 173 -7.40 12.94 8.29
C VAL A 173 -6.43 11.83 8.66
N SER A 174 -5.14 12.08 8.52
CA SER A 174 -4.08 11.19 8.98
C SER A 174 -3.62 11.63 10.36
N ASP A 175 -3.95 10.84 11.37
CA ASP A 175 -3.42 11.02 12.71
C ASP A 175 -2.05 10.36 12.80
N MET A 176 -0.99 11.15 12.90
CA MET A 176 0.38 10.63 12.95
C MET A 176 0.65 9.76 14.20
N ARG A 177 -0.13 9.92 15.27
CA ARG A 177 -0.07 9.05 16.45
C ARG A 177 -0.48 7.62 16.13
N SER A 178 -1.33 7.43 15.10
CA SER A 178 -1.77 6.11 14.67
C SER A 178 -0.61 5.20 14.26
N LEU A 179 0.47 5.78 13.74
CA LEU A 179 1.66 5.03 13.34
C LEU A 179 2.37 4.42 14.56
N SER A 180 2.50 5.18 15.65
CA SER A 180 3.05 4.67 16.91
C SER A 180 2.16 3.59 17.52
N VAL A 181 0.85 3.82 17.59
CA VAL A 181 -0.12 2.83 18.09
C VAL A 181 -0.08 1.53 17.27
N MET A 182 -0.04 1.63 15.94
CA MET A 182 -0.03 0.44 15.08
C MET A 182 1.28 -0.36 15.21
N ARG A 183 2.40 0.24 15.64
CA ARG A 183 3.64 -0.50 15.95
C ARG A 183 3.46 -1.51 17.10
N GLU A 184 2.55 -1.22 18.05
CA GLU A 184 2.24 -2.11 19.18
C GLU A 184 1.66 -3.46 18.74
N THR A 185 1.18 -3.58 17.50
CA THR A 185 0.80 -4.86 16.90
C THR A 185 1.98 -5.80 16.71
N GLY A 186 3.21 -5.30 16.77
CA GLY A 186 4.44 -6.03 16.45
C GLY A 186 4.66 -6.27 14.95
N CYS A 187 3.83 -5.65 14.10
CA CYS A 187 3.94 -5.74 12.63
C CYS A 187 4.66 -4.52 12.05
N PRO A 188 5.39 -4.66 10.94
CA PRO A 188 5.88 -3.52 10.18
C PRO A 188 4.72 -2.60 9.77
N VAL A 189 4.85 -1.29 10.03
CA VAL A 189 3.85 -0.28 9.67
C VAL A 189 4.20 0.31 8.32
N VAL A 190 3.26 0.33 7.41
CA VAL A 190 3.33 0.99 6.09
C VAL A 190 2.43 2.21 6.12
N PHE A 191 2.89 3.32 5.56
CA PHE A 191 2.07 4.51 5.37
C PHE A 191 1.67 4.65 3.90
N ASP A 192 0.37 4.68 3.62
CA ASP A 192 -0.17 4.93 2.29
C ASP A 192 -0.31 6.44 2.06
N ALA A 193 0.66 7.01 1.38
CA ALA A 193 0.75 8.45 1.14
C ALA A 193 -0.32 8.96 0.16
N THR A 194 -0.73 8.13 -0.79
CA THR A 194 -1.66 8.53 -1.86
C THR A 194 -3.13 8.39 -1.47
N HIS A 195 -3.51 7.33 -0.75
CA HIS A 195 -4.88 7.20 -0.27
C HIS A 195 -5.18 8.06 0.98
N SER A 196 -4.17 8.50 1.70
CA SER A 196 -4.34 9.42 2.84
C SER A 196 -4.83 10.81 2.42
N VAL A 197 -4.66 11.18 1.15
CA VAL A 197 -5.12 12.47 0.58
C VAL A 197 -6.35 12.32 -0.32
N GLN A 198 -6.99 11.14 -0.32
CA GLN A 198 -8.20 10.89 -1.09
C GLN A 198 -9.39 11.63 -0.46
N LEU A 199 -10.29 12.12 -1.31
CA LEU A 199 -11.61 12.66 -0.93
C LEU A 199 -12.67 11.65 -1.37
N PRO A 200 -13.08 10.71 -0.51
CA PRO A 200 -13.99 9.62 -0.89
C PRO A 200 -15.33 10.16 -1.40
N GLY A 201 -15.74 9.78 -2.62
CA GLY A 201 -17.00 10.26 -3.23
C GLY A 201 -17.04 11.76 -3.54
N GLY A 202 -15.94 12.49 -3.42
CA GLY A 202 -15.89 13.95 -3.55
C GLY A 202 -16.22 14.49 -4.94
N GLN A 203 -16.29 13.63 -5.97
CA GLN A 203 -16.69 13.99 -7.34
C GLN A 203 -17.98 13.28 -7.79
N GLY A 204 -18.84 12.88 -6.84
CA GLY A 204 -20.11 12.20 -7.14
C GLY A 204 -19.89 10.74 -7.58
N GLY A 205 -19.50 10.51 -8.82
CA GLY A 205 -19.25 9.16 -9.38
C GLY A 205 -17.85 8.61 -9.16
N SER A 206 -16.92 9.39 -8.61
CA SER A 206 -15.54 9.02 -8.34
C SER A 206 -15.00 9.71 -7.08
N SER A 207 -13.89 9.22 -6.56
CA SER A 207 -13.15 9.90 -5.49
C SER A 207 -12.37 11.09 -6.05
N GLY A 208 -12.37 12.19 -5.30
CA GLY A 208 -11.42 13.29 -5.48
C GLY A 208 -10.11 12.99 -4.76
N GLY A 209 -9.15 13.91 -4.84
CA GLY A 209 -7.87 13.80 -4.15
C GLY A 209 -7.13 15.12 -4.11
N GLN A 210 -6.26 15.24 -3.13
CA GLN A 210 -5.43 16.43 -2.88
C GLN A 210 -3.96 16.06 -2.99
N ARG A 211 -3.52 15.70 -4.20
CA ARG A 211 -2.16 15.19 -4.51
C ARG A 211 -1.04 16.07 -3.93
N GLU A 212 -1.26 17.38 -3.85
CA GLU A 212 -0.31 18.35 -3.31
C GLU A 212 0.09 18.04 -1.87
N PHE A 213 -0.73 17.30 -1.12
CA PHE A 213 -0.44 16.89 0.25
C PHE A 213 0.25 15.51 0.37
N VAL A 214 0.41 14.77 -0.70
CA VAL A 214 1.16 13.49 -0.68
C VAL A 214 2.56 13.67 -0.08
N PRO A 215 3.42 14.60 -0.55
CA PRO A 215 4.74 14.79 0.04
C PRO A 215 4.70 15.36 1.46
N VAL A 216 3.65 16.08 1.83
CA VAL A 216 3.48 16.63 3.19
C VAL A 216 3.27 15.49 4.18
N LEU A 217 2.28 14.64 3.91
CA LEU A 217 1.95 13.52 4.80
C LEU A 217 3.01 12.42 4.77
N ALA A 218 3.59 12.13 3.61
CA ALA A 218 4.67 11.14 3.51
C ALA A 218 5.90 11.53 4.35
N ARG A 219 6.33 12.80 4.30
CA ARG A 219 7.43 13.31 5.13
C ARG A 219 7.10 13.22 6.62
N ALA A 220 5.89 13.60 7.02
CA ALA A 220 5.44 13.52 8.41
C ALA A 220 5.46 12.07 8.90
N ALA A 221 4.92 11.14 8.13
CA ALA A 221 4.88 9.72 8.49
C ALA A 221 6.27 9.10 8.61
N VAL A 222 7.17 9.40 7.66
CA VAL A 222 8.56 8.90 7.71
C VAL A 222 9.32 9.50 8.89
N ALA A 223 9.10 10.77 9.22
CA ALA A 223 9.72 11.41 10.39
C ALA A 223 9.22 10.81 11.71
N VAL A 224 7.96 10.39 11.80
CA VAL A 224 7.44 9.61 12.93
C VAL A 224 8.08 8.22 12.97
N GLY A 225 8.46 7.67 11.83
CA GLY A 225 9.05 6.35 11.66
C GLY A 225 8.04 5.30 11.21
N VAL A 226 8.25 4.79 10.01
CA VAL A 226 7.51 3.68 9.40
C VAL A 226 8.48 2.69 8.77
N ALA A 227 8.03 1.45 8.56
CA ALA A 227 8.84 0.45 7.87
C ALA A 227 8.85 0.68 6.36
N GLY A 228 7.73 1.14 5.79
CA GLY A 228 7.60 1.36 4.36
C GLY A 228 6.59 2.45 4.00
N VAL A 229 6.68 2.91 2.75
CA VAL A 229 5.72 3.84 2.15
C VAL A 229 5.03 3.15 0.97
N PHE A 230 3.72 3.32 0.91
CA PHE A 230 2.89 2.94 -0.22
C PHE A 230 2.54 4.20 -1.02
N ALA A 231 2.73 4.18 -2.34
CA ALA A 231 2.39 5.31 -3.21
C ALA A 231 1.90 4.82 -4.58
N GLU A 232 0.63 5.08 -4.90
CA GLU A 232 0.18 4.89 -6.28
C GLU A 232 0.77 5.98 -7.18
N THR A 233 1.21 5.58 -8.37
CA THR A 233 1.88 6.46 -9.32
C THR A 233 1.44 6.18 -10.74
N HIS A 234 1.46 7.21 -11.58
CA HIS A 234 1.12 7.10 -12.98
C HIS A 234 1.98 8.08 -13.82
N PRO A 235 2.39 7.72 -15.06
CA PRO A 235 3.14 8.64 -15.92
C PRO A 235 2.42 9.95 -16.22
N ASP A 236 1.10 9.88 -16.40
CA ASP A 236 0.20 11.03 -16.55
C ASP A 236 -1.06 10.81 -15.70
N PRO A 237 -1.07 11.25 -14.44
CA PRO A 237 -2.20 11.03 -13.54
C PRO A 237 -3.55 11.57 -14.03
N SER A 238 -3.55 12.52 -14.98
CA SER A 238 -4.79 13.05 -15.56
C SER A 238 -5.51 12.03 -16.46
N LYS A 239 -4.77 11.02 -16.94
CA LYS A 239 -5.26 9.94 -17.80
C LYS A 239 -5.50 8.64 -17.05
N ALA A 240 -5.14 8.57 -15.77
CA ALA A 240 -5.31 7.36 -14.98
C ALA A 240 -6.79 6.94 -14.89
N LEU A 241 -7.07 5.67 -15.14
CA LEU A 241 -8.43 5.11 -15.11
C LEU A 241 -8.97 4.91 -13.69
N SER A 242 -8.10 5.06 -12.67
CA SER A 242 -8.45 4.98 -11.26
C SER A 242 -7.57 5.91 -10.43
N ASP A 243 -8.16 6.60 -9.45
CA ASP A 243 -7.50 7.42 -8.43
C ASP A 243 -6.52 8.47 -8.98
N GLY A 244 -6.73 8.91 -10.23
CA GLY A 244 -5.93 9.95 -10.87
C GLY A 244 -5.72 11.20 -9.99
N PRO A 245 -6.75 11.76 -9.32
CA PRO A 245 -6.60 12.96 -8.49
C PRO A 245 -5.59 12.83 -7.34
N ASN A 246 -5.34 11.63 -6.81
CA ASN A 246 -4.38 11.41 -5.74
C ASN A 246 -3.11 10.63 -6.15
N ALA A 247 -3.07 10.06 -7.36
CA ALA A 247 -1.87 9.38 -7.86
C ALA A 247 -0.67 10.34 -7.99
N TRP A 248 0.51 9.90 -7.53
CA TRP A 248 1.73 10.68 -7.64
C TRP A 248 2.31 10.61 -9.06
N PRO A 249 2.78 11.73 -9.66
CA PRO A 249 3.43 11.69 -10.97
C PRO A 249 4.72 10.86 -10.92
N LEU A 250 4.89 9.93 -11.85
CA LEU A 250 6.03 9.01 -11.89
C LEU A 250 7.38 9.75 -12.06
N ASP A 251 7.40 10.81 -12.83
CA ASP A 251 8.57 11.66 -13.06
C ASP A 251 9.07 12.39 -11.80
N ARG A 252 8.19 12.53 -10.78
CA ARG A 252 8.52 13.15 -9.49
C ARG A 252 8.82 12.14 -8.38
N MET A 253 8.76 10.84 -8.67
CA MET A 253 8.94 9.79 -7.65
C MET A 253 10.36 9.81 -7.07
N GLU A 254 11.38 9.99 -7.89
CA GLU A 254 12.77 9.99 -7.45
C GLU A 254 13.03 11.09 -6.41
N ALA A 255 12.66 12.33 -6.69
CA ALA A 255 12.86 13.45 -5.78
C ALA A 255 12.08 13.30 -4.46
N LEU A 256 10.88 12.70 -4.51
CA LEU A 256 10.11 12.37 -3.31
C LEU A 256 10.88 11.36 -2.45
N LEU A 257 11.34 10.26 -3.05
CA LEU A 257 12.05 9.19 -2.34
C LEU A 257 13.39 9.64 -1.76
N GLU A 258 14.16 10.49 -2.46
CA GLU A 258 15.38 11.08 -1.92
C GLU A 258 15.13 11.81 -0.59
N THR A 259 14.06 12.61 -0.55
CA THR A 259 13.66 13.31 0.68
C THR A 259 13.22 12.34 1.78
N LEU A 260 12.45 11.32 1.45
CA LEU A 260 11.96 10.34 2.42
C LEU A 260 13.10 9.51 3.00
N LEU A 261 14.07 9.08 2.19
CA LEU A 261 15.24 8.32 2.64
C LEU A 261 16.13 9.13 3.60
N ALA A 262 16.32 10.43 3.31
CA ALA A 262 17.05 11.30 4.21
C ALA A 262 16.37 11.44 5.58
N LEU A 263 15.05 11.59 5.60
CA LEU A 263 14.26 11.64 6.83
C LEU A 263 14.28 10.30 7.57
N ASP A 264 14.14 9.18 6.86
CA ASP A 264 14.18 7.82 7.43
C ASP A 264 15.51 7.58 8.17
N THR A 265 16.62 7.96 7.53
CA THR A 265 17.96 7.85 8.13
C THR A 265 18.07 8.62 9.45
N ILE A 266 17.55 9.85 9.50
CA ILE A 266 17.57 10.68 10.71
C ILE A 266 16.66 10.09 11.78
N ALA A 267 15.43 9.76 11.44
CA ALA A 267 14.43 9.24 12.37
C ALA A 267 14.92 7.95 13.05
N LYS A 268 15.38 6.97 12.24
CA LYS A 268 15.84 5.67 12.77
C LYS A 268 17.13 5.75 13.55
N ARG A 269 18.07 6.63 13.16
CA ARG A 269 19.30 6.87 13.93
C ARG A 269 19.04 7.52 15.29
N SER A 270 18.06 8.42 15.36
CA SER A 270 17.70 9.12 16.62
C SER A 270 16.92 8.23 17.58
N GLY A 271 16.37 7.11 17.07
CA GLY A 271 15.51 6.24 17.86
C GLY A 271 14.12 6.84 18.10
N PHE A 272 13.32 6.13 18.88
CA PHE A 272 11.91 6.44 19.14
C PHE A 272 11.69 6.57 20.64
N PRO A 273 11.85 7.79 21.20
CA PRO A 273 11.84 8.02 22.65
C PRO A 273 10.48 7.75 23.31
N GLU A 274 9.41 7.66 22.51
CA GLU A 274 8.08 7.28 22.98
C GLU A 274 7.96 5.81 23.38
N HIS A 275 8.90 4.94 22.99
CA HIS A 275 8.90 3.55 23.39
C HIS A 275 9.09 3.44 24.91
N GLY A 276 8.15 2.78 25.61
CA GLY A 276 8.20 2.56 27.05
C GLY A 276 7.61 3.68 27.90
N LEU A 277 6.95 4.67 27.29
CA LEU A 277 6.22 5.72 28.02
C LEU A 277 4.73 5.40 28.23
N GLY A 278 4.22 4.31 27.66
CA GLY A 278 2.83 3.87 27.76
C GLY A 278 2.62 2.62 28.58
#